data_3be17de8c1fa91206673715d45db43c8
#
_entry.id   3be17de8c1fa91206673715d45db43c8
#
_cell.length_a   1.000
_cell.length_b   1.000
_cell.length_c   1.000
_cell.angle_alpha   90.00
_cell.angle_beta   90.00
_cell.angle_gamma   90.00
#
_symmetry.space_group_name_H-M   'P 1'
#
loop_
_entity.id
_entity.type
_entity.pdbx_description
1 polymer ?
#
loop_
_entity_poly.entity_id
_entity_poly.type
_entity_poly.pdbx_seq_one_letter_code
_entity_poly.pdbx_strand_id
1 'polypeptide(L)'
;LLFFIIISMSAGATSWFLFSEERMLLDAAFGIVAVLIIYITLTYLGYSSEEAQRRQTRDAFSKYLSPAMVESVVEDPSLLTLGGSKREMTLLFCDVRGFTSISELFDAEGLTVLINKLLTPLTDIILERNGTIDKYMGDCIMAFWNAPLDDIKHAEDGCRSALAMVQAMAPLNARLEQEAREEGRKHLDLKVGLGLNSGEAVVGNMGTAQRM
;
A
#
# COMPACT_ATOMS: atom_id res chain seq x y z
N LEU A 1 -3.18 -23.20 23.86
CA LEU A 1 -2.36 -23.37 25.05
C LEU A 1 -3.05 -24.27 26.08
N LEU A 2 -4.27 -23.94 26.55
CA LEU A 2 -5.00 -24.69 27.57
C LEU A 2 -5.15 -26.18 27.21
N PHE A 3 -5.51 -26.48 25.98
CA PHE A 3 -5.66 -27.85 25.46
C PHE A 3 -4.35 -28.66 25.53
N PHE A 4 -3.22 -28.05 25.18
CA PHE A 4 -1.91 -28.69 25.24
C PHE A 4 -1.45 -28.95 26.68
N ILE A 5 -1.73 -28.02 27.61
CA ILE A 5 -1.46 -28.19 29.04
C ILE A 5 -2.26 -29.39 29.60
N ILE A 6 -3.55 -29.48 29.27
CA ILE A 6 -4.43 -30.58 29.70
C ILE A 6 -3.91 -31.93 29.20
N ILE A 7 -3.53 -32.05 27.93
CA ILE A 7 -2.98 -33.30 27.37
C ILE A 7 -1.69 -33.68 28.06
N SER A 8 -0.77 -32.75 28.25
CA SER A 8 0.51 -33.00 28.92
C SER A 8 0.36 -33.42 30.37
N MET A 9 -0.56 -32.77 31.11
CA MET A 9 -0.88 -33.15 32.50
C MET A 9 -1.56 -34.52 32.56
N SER A 10 -2.46 -34.83 31.63
CA SER A 10 -3.14 -36.14 31.55
C SER A 10 -2.12 -37.25 31.28
N ALA A 11 -1.19 -37.04 30.31
CA ALA A 11 -0.15 -38.02 30.00
C ALA A 11 0.79 -38.26 31.19
N GLY A 12 1.20 -37.20 31.91
CA GLY A 12 1.99 -37.32 33.11
C GLY A 12 1.27 -38.02 34.27
N ALA A 13 0.01 -37.69 34.49
CA ALA A 13 -0.83 -38.34 35.53
C ALA A 13 -1.05 -39.83 35.24
N THR A 14 -1.29 -40.19 33.96
CA THR A 14 -1.46 -41.57 33.55
C THR A 14 -0.15 -42.37 33.72
N SER A 15 0.96 -41.81 33.37
CA SER A 15 2.29 -42.43 33.58
C SER A 15 2.58 -42.66 35.05
N TRP A 16 2.29 -41.69 35.93
CA TRP A 16 2.44 -41.79 37.34
C TRP A 16 1.52 -42.86 37.95
N PHE A 17 0.26 -42.92 37.55
CA PHE A 17 -0.68 -43.90 38.04
C PHE A 17 -0.27 -45.35 37.72
N LEU A 18 0.10 -45.61 36.44
CA LEU A 18 0.60 -46.91 36.00
C LEU A 18 1.89 -47.34 36.73
N PHE A 19 2.77 -46.39 37.02
CA PHE A 19 3.97 -46.67 37.78
C PHE A 19 3.68 -47.04 39.26
N SER A 20 2.72 -46.34 39.88
CA SER A 20 2.41 -46.57 41.32
C SER A 20 1.63 -47.87 41.57
N GLU A 21 0.71 -48.25 40.64
CA GLU A 21 -0.14 -49.43 40.81
C GLU A 21 0.45 -50.68 40.21
N GLU A 22 0.99 -50.58 38.99
CA GLU A 22 1.44 -51.76 38.24
C GLU A 22 2.94 -51.86 38.04
N ARG A 23 3.69 -50.90 38.57
CA ARG A 23 5.16 -50.79 38.36
C ARG A 23 5.62 -50.78 36.91
N MET A 24 4.71 -50.37 35.99
CA MET A 24 4.98 -50.19 34.60
C MET A 24 5.37 -48.72 34.34
N LEU A 25 6.59 -48.51 33.75
CA LEU A 25 7.06 -47.19 33.40
C LEU A 25 6.62 -46.86 31.98
N LEU A 26 5.62 -45.96 31.84
CA LEU A 26 5.21 -45.41 30.54
C LEU A 26 6.05 -44.16 30.28
N ASP A 27 6.78 -44.14 29.14
CA ASP A 27 7.55 -42.96 28.78
C ASP A 27 6.63 -41.85 28.26
N ALA A 28 6.19 -40.97 29.15
CA ALA A 28 5.41 -39.79 28.83
C ALA A 28 6.25 -38.65 28.24
N ALA A 29 7.59 -38.67 28.44
CA ALA A 29 8.45 -37.57 28.04
C ALA A 29 8.48 -37.36 26.54
N PHE A 30 8.56 -38.44 25.77
CA PHE A 30 8.53 -38.39 24.31
C PHE A 30 7.23 -37.78 23.78
N GLY A 31 6.08 -38.18 24.34
CA GLY A 31 4.76 -37.63 23.98
C GLY A 31 4.65 -36.14 24.28
N ILE A 32 5.13 -35.70 25.44
CA ILE A 32 5.11 -34.29 25.84
C ILE A 32 5.99 -33.44 24.92
N VAL A 33 7.21 -33.93 24.58
CA VAL A 33 8.12 -33.22 23.65
C VAL A 33 7.51 -33.13 22.25
N ALA A 34 6.90 -34.21 21.76
CA ALA A 34 6.22 -34.20 20.46
C ALA A 34 5.06 -33.18 20.41
N VAL A 35 4.22 -33.13 21.44
CA VAL A 35 3.12 -32.17 21.58
C VAL A 35 3.66 -30.73 21.63
N LEU A 36 4.76 -30.49 22.34
CA LEU A 36 5.41 -29.17 22.41
C LEU A 36 5.93 -28.71 21.05
N ILE A 37 6.59 -29.60 20.31
CA ILE A 37 7.09 -29.30 18.96
C ILE A 37 5.93 -28.95 18.02
N ILE A 38 4.87 -29.74 18.04
CA ILE A 38 3.67 -29.49 17.22
C ILE A 38 3.06 -28.14 17.58
N TYR A 39 2.93 -27.81 18.87
CA TYR A 39 2.39 -26.55 19.33
C TYR A 39 3.23 -25.35 18.83
N ILE A 40 4.57 -25.43 19.00
CA ILE A 40 5.47 -24.37 18.54
C ILE A 40 5.35 -24.19 17.01
N THR A 41 5.34 -25.31 16.27
CA THR A 41 5.24 -25.29 14.82
C THR A 41 3.93 -24.67 14.34
N LEU A 42 2.80 -25.09 14.90
CA LEU A 42 1.49 -24.54 14.54
C LEU A 42 1.35 -23.05 14.89
N THR A 43 1.89 -22.64 16.05
CA THR A 43 1.91 -21.24 16.48
C THR A 43 2.76 -20.39 15.52
N TYR A 44 3.94 -20.88 15.16
CA TYR A 44 4.83 -20.21 14.22
C TYR A 44 4.22 -20.08 12.82
N LEU A 45 3.62 -21.14 12.29
CA LEU A 45 2.95 -21.15 10.99
C LEU A 45 1.75 -20.20 10.98
N GLY A 46 0.96 -20.19 12.06
CA GLY A 46 -0.17 -19.26 12.20
C GLY A 46 0.29 -17.80 12.21
N TYR A 47 1.30 -17.47 13.00
CA TYR A 47 1.86 -16.12 13.06
C TYR A 47 2.46 -15.69 11.72
N SER A 48 3.23 -16.56 11.07
CA SER A 48 3.85 -16.30 9.76
C SER A 48 2.81 -16.05 8.66
N SER A 49 1.69 -16.80 8.67
CA SER A 49 0.61 -16.62 7.70
C SER A 49 -0.11 -15.28 7.88
N GLU A 50 -0.40 -14.89 9.12
CA GLU A 50 -1.05 -13.62 9.44
C GLU A 50 -0.18 -12.42 9.05
N GLU A 51 1.12 -12.48 9.34
CA GLU A 51 2.08 -11.45 8.97
C GLU A 51 2.24 -11.33 7.45
N ALA A 52 2.26 -12.46 6.73
CA ALA A 52 2.33 -12.47 5.27
C ALA A 52 1.09 -11.82 4.64
N GLN A 53 -0.10 -12.08 5.17
CA GLN A 53 -1.35 -11.47 4.70
C GLN A 53 -1.38 -9.97 4.97
N ARG A 54 -0.92 -9.51 6.15
CA ARG A 54 -0.78 -8.09 6.48
C ARG A 54 0.20 -7.39 5.54
N ARG A 55 1.34 -8.00 5.24
CA ARG A 55 2.33 -7.44 4.29
C ARG A 55 1.75 -7.33 2.89
N GLN A 56 1.07 -8.35 2.39
CA GLN A 56 0.46 -8.33 1.06
C GLN A 56 -0.59 -7.22 0.95
N THR A 57 -1.41 -7.02 1.96
CA THR A 57 -2.39 -5.91 2.02
C THR A 57 -1.68 -4.57 2.03
N ARG A 58 -0.66 -4.40 2.89
CA ARG A 58 0.15 -3.18 2.96
C ARG A 58 0.78 -2.84 1.61
N ASP A 59 1.42 -3.81 0.95
CA ASP A 59 2.10 -3.61 -0.34
C ASP A 59 1.12 -3.24 -1.47
N ALA A 60 -0.10 -3.78 -1.45
CA ALA A 60 -1.12 -3.45 -2.43
C ALA A 60 -1.58 -1.99 -2.30
N PHE A 61 -1.80 -1.52 -1.07
CA PHE A 61 -2.30 -0.16 -0.80
C PHE A 61 -1.21 0.91 -0.76
N SER A 62 0.05 0.56 -0.46
CA SER A 62 1.17 1.51 -0.41
C SER A 62 1.45 2.22 -1.75
N LYS A 63 0.92 1.69 -2.85
CA LYS A 63 1.04 2.30 -4.17
C LYS A 63 0.07 3.47 -4.40
N TYR A 64 -0.97 3.57 -3.59
CA TYR A 64 -2.06 4.54 -3.75
C TYR A 64 -2.26 5.43 -2.53
N LEU A 65 -1.88 4.95 -1.36
CA LEU A 65 -2.07 5.61 -0.08
C LEU A 65 -0.72 6.01 0.54
N SER A 66 -0.72 7.10 1.30
CA SER A 66 0.45 7.45 2.12
C SER A 66 0.74 6.36 3.18
N PRO A 67 1.98 6.22 3.65
CA PRO A 67 2.33 5.21 4.66
C PRO A 67 1.43 5.25 5.92
N ALA A 68 1.09 6.45 6.40
CA ALA A 68 0.20 6.62 7.56
C ALA A 68 -1.22 6.11 7.28
N MET A 69 -1.74 6.36 6.07
CA MET A 69 -3.05 5.86 5.64
C MET A 69 -3.06 4.35 5.47
N VAL A 70 -1.99 3.76 4.94
CA VAL A 70 -1.86 2.29 4.82
C VAL A 70 -1.94 1.63 6.19
N GLU A 71 -1.27 2.20 7.20
CA GLU A 71 -1.26 1.65 8.55
C GLU A 71 -2.67 1.66 9.16
N SER A 72 -3.40 2.77 9.03
CA SER A 72 -4.79 2.90 9.51
C SER A 72 -5.75 1.94 8.81
N VAL A 73 -5.61 1.73 7.49
CA VAL A 73 -6.43 0.77 6.73
C VAL A 73 -6.11 -0.68 7.10
N VAL A 74 -4.85 -1.00 7.41
CA VAL A 74 -4.46 -2.35 7.87
C VAL A 74 -4.99 -2.62 9.27
N GLU A 75 -5.09 -1.61 10.14
CA GLU A 75 -5.67 -1.72 11.48
C GLU A 75 -7.20 -1.83 11.44
N ASP A 76 -7.84 -1.06 10.58
CA ASP A 76 -9.30 -1.09 10.39
C ASP A 76 -9.69 -1.23 8.91
N PRO A 77 -9.79 -2.46 8.38
CA PRO A 77 -10.23 -2.72 7.02
C PRO A 77 -11.64 -2.24 6.69
N SER A 78 -12.46 -1.89 7.69
CA SER A 78 -13.81 -1.37 7.48
C SER A 78 -13.80 0.00 6.77
N LEU A 79 -12.69 0.72 6.84
CA LEU A 79 -12.47 1.98 6.10
C LEU A 79 -12.53 1.80 4.58
N LEU A 80 -12.39 0.56 4.08
CA LEU A 80 -12.46 0.21 2.66
C LEU A 80 -13.78 -0.48 2.25
N THR A 81 -14.83 -0.39 3.06
CA THR A 81 -16.10 -1.06 2.72
C THR A 81 -16.70 -0.51 1.42
N LEU A 82 -17.38 -1.42 0.68
CA LEU A 82 -18.17 -1.05 -0.50
C LEU A 82 -19.25 -0.05 -0.11
N GLY A 83 -19.24 1.09 -0.77
CA GLY A 83 -20.18 2.17 -0.55
C GLY A 83 -19.50 3.52 -0.69
N GLY A 84 -20.25 4.54 -1.06
CA GLY A 84 -19.75 5.90 -1.14
C GLY A 84 -20.13 6.70 0.10
N SER A 85 -19.19 7.45 0.66
CA SER A 85 -19.45 8.48 1.65
C SER A 85 -19.35 9.87 1.04
N LYS A 86 -20.30 10.74 1.38
CA LYS A 86 -20.24 12.16 0.98
C LYS A 86 -19.29 12.88 1.93
N ARG A 87 -18.24 13.50 1.38
CA ARG A 87 -17.22 14.22 2.13
C ARG A 87 -16.87 15.54 1.45
N GLU A 88 -16.45 16.52 2.21
CA GLU A 88 -15.78 17.69 1.67
C GLU A 88 -14.32 17.31 1.37
N MET A 89 -13.88 17.47 0.13
CA MET A 89 -12.59 16.97 -0.34
C MET A 89 -11.90 18.01 -1.20
N THR A 90 -10.59 17.87 -1.34
CA THR A 90 -9.82 18.56 -2.38
C THR A 90 -9.38 17.54 -3.42
N LEU A 91 -9.72 17.78 -4.66
CA LEU A 91 -9.33 16.97 -5.80
C LEU A 91 -8.26 17.69 -6.60
N LEU A 92 -7.31 16.94 -7.12
CA LEU A 92 -6.23 17.41 -8.01
C LEU A 92 -6.23 16.58 -9.29
N PHE A 93 -6.15 17.29 -10.42
CA PHE A 93 -5.81 16.71 -11.71
C PHE A 93 -4.49 17.33 -12.17
N CYS A 94 -3.54 16.49 -12.54
CA CYS A 94 -2.26 16.89 -13.13
C CYS A 94 -2.10 16.21 -14.47
N ASP A 95 -1.87 16.98 -15.52
CA ASP A 95 -1.76 16.49 -16.89
C ASP A 95 -0.54 17.08 -17.60
N VAL A 96 0.07 16.35 -18.55
CA VAL A 96 1.24 16.82 -19.28
C VAL A 96 0.82 17.66 -20.49
N ARG A 97 1.32 18.89 -20.54
CA ARG A 97 1.03 19.78 -21.66
C ARG A 97 1.69 19.31 -22.93
N GLY A 98 0.89 19.13 -23.98
CA GLY A 98 1.38 18.70 -25.30
C GLY A 98 1.88 17.27 -25.35
N PHE A 99 1.39 16.40 -24.48
CA PHE A 99 1.82 15.00 -24.37
C PHE A 99 1.71 14.24 -25.70
N THR A 100 0.69 14.46 -26.49
CA THR A 100 0.52 13.83 -27.81
C THR A 100 1.75 14.05 -28.71
N SER A 101 2.25 15.29 -28.79
CA SER A 101 3.45 15.59 -29.59
C SER A 101 4.73 15.02 -28.98
N ILE A 102 4.78 14.86 -27.65
CA ILE A 102 5.91 14.24 -26.96
C ILE A 102 5.91 12.74 -27.20
N SER A 103 4.75 12.09 -27.11
CA SER A 103 4.61 10.64 -27.28
C SER A 103 5.00 10.15 -28.69
N GLU A 104 4.82 10.99 -29.72
CA GLU A 104 5.23 10.68 -31.09
C GLU A 104 6.75 10.62 -31.31
N LEU A 105 7.54 11.12 -30.35
CA LEU A 105 9.01 11.13 -30.43
C LEU A 105 9.65 9.87 -29.82
N PHE A 106 8.85 9.03 -29.18
CA PHE A 106 9.31 7.84 -28.47
C PHE A 106 8.66 6.58 -29.05
N ASP A 107 9.36 5.47 -28.98
CA ASP A 107 8.74 4.16 -29.08
C ASP A 107 7.95 3.83 -27.80
N ALA A 108 7.20 2.75 -27.81
CA ALA A 108 6.32 2.37 -26.69
C ALA A 108 7.09 2.13 -25.38
N GLU A 109 8.30 1.58 -25.47
CA GLU A 109 9.15 1.30 -24.32
C GLU A 109 9.75 2.59 -23.75
N GLY A 110 10.33 3.43 -24.57
CA GLY A 110 10.87 4.73 -24.18
C GLY A 110 9.81 5.68 -23.62
N LEU A 111 8.60 5.66 -24.19
CA LEU A 111 7.47 6.42 -23.67
C LEU A 111 7.08 5.95 -22.25
N THR A 112 7.04 4.64 -22.01
CA THR A 112 6.75 4.09 -20.70
C THR A 112 7.78 4.49 -19.66
N VAL A 113 9.07 4.47 -20.04
CA VAL A 113 10.17 4.94 -19.16
C VAL A 113 10.03 6.43 -18.86
N LEU A 114 9.72 7.27 -19.85
CA LEU A 114 9.51 8.70 -19.67
C LEU A 114 8.35 8.98 -18.71
N ILE A 115 7.20 8.33 -18.92
CA ILE A 115 6.02 8.48 -18.07
C ILE A 115 6.36 8.10 -16.62
N ASN A 116 7.04 6.98 -16.39
CA ASN A 116 7.42 6.54 -15.06
C ASN A 116 8.39 7.53 -14.39
N LYS A 117 9.35 8.10 -15.13
CA LYS A 117 10.27 9.14 -14.62
C LYS A 117 9.56 10.42 -14.22
N LEU A 118 8.44 10.74 -14.87
CA LEU A 118 7.59 11.89 -14.54
C LEU A 118 6.67 11.59 -13.37
N LEU A 119 5.92 10.49 -13.44
CA LEU A 119 4.88 10.19 -12.46
C LEU A 119 5.44 9.89 -11.07
N THR A 120 6.61 9.23 -10.97
CA THR A 120 7.20 8.84 -9.69
C THR A 120 7.40 10.03 -8.75
N PRO A 121 8.19 11.07 -9.09
CA PRO A 121 8.42 12.17 -8.16
C PRO A 121 7.16 12.99 -7.87
N LEU A 122 6.21 13.06 -8.81
CA LEU A 122 4.95 13.76 -8.59
C LEU A 122 4.03 12.99 -7.64
N THR A 123 4.02 11.66 -7.75
CA THR A 123 3.31 10.77 -6.83
C THR A 123 3.87 10.86 -5.41
N ASP A 124 5.19 10.81 -5.27
CA ASP A 124 5.87 10.93 -3.97
C ASP A 124 5.47 12.24 -3.26
N ILE A 125 5.43 13.36 -3.99
CA ILE A 125 5.00 14.66 -3.46
C ILE A 125 3.55 14.64 -2.93
N ILE A 126 2.66 13.95 -3.62
CA ILE A 126 1.25 13.81 -3.21
C ILE A 126 1.16 12.97 -1.95
N LEU A 127 1.80 11.79 -1.94
CA LEU A 127 1.77 10.85 -0.82
C LEU A 127 2.43 11.41 0.46
N GLU A 128 3.54 12.14 0.34
CA GLU A 128 4.21 12.81 1.45
C GLU A 128 3.33 13.86 2.16
N ARG A 129 2.27 14.33 1.51
CA ARG A 129 1.31 15.32 2.05
C ARG A 129 -0.08 14.72 2.24
N ASN A 130 -0.16 13.46 2.62
CA ASN A 130 -1.39 12.73 2.93
C ASN A 130 -2.41 12.68 1.78
N GLY A 131 -1.98 12.92 0.54
CA GLY A 131 -2.81 12.73 -0.63
C GLY A 131 -3.02 11.25 -0.94
N THR A 132 -4.14 10.94 -1.53
CA THR A 132 -4.50 9.62 -2.04
C THR A 132 -4.50 9.67 -3.56
N ILE A 133 -3.82 8.74 -4.22
CA ILE A 133 -3.89 8.57 -5.67
C ILE A 133 -5.15 7.78 -6.00
N ASP A 134 -6.04 8.36 -6.79
CA ASP A 134 -7.20 7.63 -7.30
C ASP A 134 -6.79 6.73 -8.46
N LYS A 135 -6.23 7.32 -9.49
CA LYS A 135 -5.77 6.60 -10.68
C LYS A 135 -4.79 7.41 -11.53
N TYR A 136 -4.11 6.70 -12.40
CA TYR A 136 -3.38 7.28 -13.53
C TYR A 136 -4.19 7.08 -14.82
N MET A 137 -4.31 8.13 -15.63
CA MET A 137 -4.99 8.09 -16.92
C MET A 137 -4.00 8.52 -18.01
N GLY A 138 -3.16 7.58 -18.45
CA GLY A 138 -2.03 7.90 -19.32
C GLY A 138 -0.99 8.74 -18.59
N ASP A 139 -0.85 9.98 -19.01
CA ASP A 139 0.04 10.99 -18.41
C ASP A 139 -0.63 11.85 -17.33
N CYS A 140 -1.90 11.61 -17.05
CA CYS A 140 -2.66 12.35 -16.04
C CYS A 140 -2.66 11.63 -14.70
N ILE A 141 -2.46 12.38 -13.61
CA ILE A 141 -2.64 11.93 -12.22
C ILE A 141 -3.96 12.50 -11.70
N MET A 142 -4.82 11.67 -11.16
CA MET A 142 -5.95 12.06 -10.34
C MET A 142 -5.66 11.71 -8.88
N ALA A 143 -5.74 12.71 -8.02
CA ALA A 143 -5.50 12.56 -6.58
C ALA A 143 -6.50 13.37 -5.77
N PHE A 144 -6.63 13.03 -4.49
CA PHE A 144 -7.52 13.75 -3.58
C PHE A 144 -7.01 13.69 -2.14
N TRP A 145 -7.56 14.59 -1.27
CA TRP A 145 -7.29 14.69 0.16
C TRP A 145 -8.60 14.63 0.93
N ASN A 146 -8.54 14.25 2.21
CA ASN A 146 -9.64 14.07 3.16
C ASN A 146 -10.43 12.77 2.95
N ALA A 147 -9.78 11.77 2.36
CA ALA A 147 -10.27 10.38 2.34
C ALA A 147 -9.08 9.42 2.06
N PRO A 148 -9.10 8.19 2.58
CA PRO A 148 -10.12 7.60 3.47
C PRO A 148 -10.12 8.18 4.88
N LEU A 149 -8.99 8.77 5.33
CA LEU A 149 -8.86 9.41 6.63
C LEU A 149 -9.25 10.88 6.57
N ASP A 150 -9.71 11.41 7.70
CA ASP A 150 -10.04 12.82 7.83
C ASP A 150 -8.75 13.67 7.83
N ASP A 151 -8.76 14.71 7.01
CA ASP A 151 -7.69 15.69 6.91
C ASP A 151 -8.29 17.12 6.90
N ILE A 152 -8.23 17.78 8.03
CA ILE A 152 -8.73 19.16 8.20
C ILE A 152 -7.97 20.14 7.29
N LYS A 153 -6.75 19.81 6.89
CA LYS A 153 -5.89 20.66 6.06
C LYS A 153 -5.91 20.26 4.58
N HIS A 154 -6.83 19.43 4.16
CA HIS A 154 -6.90 18.88 2.79
C HIS A 154 -6.71 19.92 1.70
N ALA A 155 -7.27 21.13 1.83
CA ALA A 155 -7.13 22.18 0.85
C ALA A 155 -5.72 22.82 0.85
N GLU A 156 -5.13 22.99 2.04
CA GLU A 156 -3.76 23.48 2.19
C GLU A 156 -2.75 22.47 1.64
N ASP A 157 -2.90 21.18 2.00
CA ASP A 157 -1.99 20.11 1.59
C ASP A 157 -2.08 19.84 0.09
N GLY A 158 -3.29 19.93 -0.50
CA GLY A 158 -3.48 19.92 -1.94
C GLY A 158 -2.77 21.06 -2.65
N CYS A 159 -2.91 22.29 -2.17
CA CYS A 159 -2.22 23.46 -2.74
C CYS A 159 -0.70 23.37 -2.59
N ARG A 160 -0.20 22.93 -1.45
CA ARG A 160 1.24 22.73 -1.21
C ARG A 160 1.81 21.64 -2.11
N SER A 161 1.07 20.57 -2.31
CA SER A 161 1.45 19.50 -3.26
C SER A 161 1.54 20.03 -4.68
N ALA A 162 0.53 20.78 -5.15
CA ALA A 162 0.55 21.35 -6.49
C ALA A 162 1.73 22.29 -6.72
N LEU A 163 2.05 23.15 -5.75
CA LEU A 163 3.23 24.03 -5.83
C LEU A 163 4.54 23.25 -5.87
N ALA A 164 4.67 22.21 -5.03
CA ALA A 164 5.85 21.36 -5.01
C ALA A 164 6.01 20.58 -6.33
N MET A 165 4.90 20.09 -6.91
CA MET A 165 4.89 19.41 -8.21
C MET A 165 5.41 20.34 -9.33
N VAL A 166 4.98 21.60 -9.37
CA VAL A 166 5.50 22.60 -10.32
C VAL A 166 7.00 22.82 -10.11
N GLN A 167 7.45 22.95 -8.86
CA GLN A 167 8.87 23.15 -8.54
C GLN A 167 9.73 21.93 -8.91
N ALA A 168 9.20 20.73 -8.81
CA ALA A 168 9.88 19.49 -9.17
C ALA A 168 10.15 19.35 -10.69
N MET A 169 9.42 20.11 -11.52
CA MET A 169 9.60 20.04 -12.98
C MET A 169 10.96 20.55 -13.45
N ALA A 170 11.53 21.57 -12.80
CA ALA A 170 12.83 22.12 -13.22
C ALA A 170 13.98 21.11 -13.04
N PRO A 171 14.20 20.50 -11.87
CA PRO A 171 15.25 19.48 -11.71
C PRO A 171 14.95 18.21 -12.52
N LEU A 172 13.70 17.86 -12.75
CA LEU A 172 13.33 16.73 -13.61
C LEU A 172 13.76 16.99 -15.06
N ASN A 173 13.41 18.15 -15.63
CA ASN A 173 13.78 18.52 -16.99
C ASN A 173 15.31 18.60 -17.16
N ALA A 174 16.04 19.14 -16.20
CA ALA A 174 17.50 19.17 -16.24
C ALA A 174 18.12 17.75 -16.35
N ARG A 175 17.57 16.79 -15.62
CA ARG A 175 17.95 15.37 -15.66
C ARG A 175 17.63 14.75 -17.02
N LEU A 176 16.42 14.96 -17.53
CA LEU A 176 16.00 14.45 -18.83
C LEU A 176 16.80 15.06 -20.00
N GLU A 177 17.19 16.33 -19.89
CA GLU A 177 18.05 16.98 -20.86
C GLU A 177 19.44 16.35 -20.89
N GLN A 178 20.04 16.09 -19.74
CA GLN A 178 21.33 15.41 -19.66
C GLN A 178 21.28 14.01 -20.29
N GLU A 179 20.28 13.21 -19.93
CA GLU A 179 20.08 11.87 -20.51
C GLU A 179 19.88 11.94 -22.03
N ALA A 180 19.11 12.91 -22.52
CA ALA A 180 18.88 13.08 -23.94
C ALA A 180 20.19 13.44 -24.70
N ARG A 181 21.08 14.26 -24.10
CA ARG A 181 22.40 14.57 -24.66
C ARG A 181 23.31 13.34 -24.73
N GLU A 182 23.31 12.52 -23.66
CA GLU A 182 24.09 11.28 -23.58
C GLU A 182 23.65 10.26 -24.64
N GLU A 183 22.34 10.18 -24.90
CA GLU A 183 21.72 9.28 -25.88
C GLU A 183 21.69 9.87 -27.30
N GLY A 184 22.11 11.10 -27.50
CA GLY A 184 22.11 11.77 -28.82
C GLY A 184 20.74 12.08 -29.40
N ARG A 185 19.68 12.11 -28.52
CA ARG A 185 18.32 12.41 -28.91
C ARG A 185 17.90 13.84 -28.57
N LYS A 186 16.85 14.30 -29.22
CA LYS A 186 16.28 15.62 -28.95
C LYS A 186 15.60 15.62 -27.57
N HIS A 187 15.89 16.66 -26.77
CA HIS A 187 15.15 16.92 -25.51
C HIS A 187 13.96 17.84 -25.76
N LEU A 188 12.86 17.59 -25.05
CA LEU A 188 11.71 18.48 -24.92
C LEU A 188 11.38 18.66 -23.44
N ASP A 189 11.25 19.93 -23.03
CA ASP A 189 10.82 20.25 -21.67
C ASP A 189 9.40 19.76 -21.39
N LEU A 190 9.28 18.95 -20.35
CA LEU A 190 7.97 18.55 -19.83
C LEU A 190 7.36 19.69 -19.03
N LYS A 191 6.12 19.99 -19.28
CA LYS A 191 5.33 20.97 -18.53
C LYS A 191 4.03 20.32 -18.07
N VAL A 192 3.63 20.58 -16.83
CA VAL A 192 2.37 20.08 -16.27
C VAL A 192 1.35 21.19 -16.15
N GLY A 193 0.09 20.83 -16.36
CA GLY A 193 -1.08 21.61 -16.01
C GLY A 193 -1.72 21.00 -14.77
N LEU A 194 -2.00 21.82 -13.76
CA LEU A 194 -2.61 21.38 -12.51
C LEU A 194 -3.93 22.11 -12.31
N GLY A 195 -4.95 21.34 -11.95
CA GLY A 195 -6.26 21.86 -11.55
C GLY A 195 -6.63 21.33 -10.18
N LEU A 196 -6.99 22.23 -9.25
CA LEU A 196 -7.49 21.88 -7.94
C LEU A 196 -8.88 22.42 -7.74
N ASN A 197 -9.70 21.65 -7.03
CA ASN A 197 -11.00 22.11 -6.58
C ASN A 197 -11.32 21.46 -5.22
N SER A 198 -11.93 22.25 -4.33
CA SER A 198 -12.44 21.76 -3.04
C SER A 198 -13.95 21.86 -3.01
N GLY A 199 -14.60 20.83 -2.49
CA GLY A 199 -16.04 20.78 -2.36
C GLY A 199 -16.54 19.40 -1.96
N GLU A 200 -17.85 19.28 -1.86
CA GLU A 200 -18.51 18.02 -1.55
C GLU A 200 -18.41 17.04 -2.72
N ALA A 201 -17.88 15.85 -2.46
CA ALA A 201 -17.82 14.75 -3.40
C ALA A 201 -18.21 13.44 -2.71
N VAL A 202 -18.59 12.44 -3.51
CA VAL A 202 -18.79 11.07 -3.02
C VAL A 202 -17.54 10.28 -3.33
N VAL A 203 -16.94 9.73 -2.29
CA VAL A 203 -15.76 8.87 -2.39
C VAL A 203 -16.07 7.50 -1.81
N GLY A 204 -15.60 6.46 -2.45
CA GLY A 204 -15.77 5.08 -2.01
C GLY A 204 -15.47 4.08 -3.11
N ASN A 205 -15.48 2.81 -2.74
CA ASN A 205 -15.30 1.73 -3.70
C ASN A 205 -16.57 1.55 -4.53
N MET A 206 -16.58 2.15 -5.71
CA MET A 206 -17.66 2.02 -6.68
C MET A 206 -17.24 1.06 -7.78
N GLY A 207 -17.94 -0.05 -7.91
CA GLY A 207 -17.63 -1.06 -8.92
C GLY A 207 -18.57 -2.25 -8.82
N THR A 208 -18.23 -3.31 -9.55
CA THR A 208 -18.90 -4.60 -9.43
C THR A 208 -18.12 -5.50 -8.47
N ALA A 209 -18.77 -6.51 -7.89
CA ALA A 209 -18.11 -7.51 -7.04
C ALA A 209 -16.94 -8.24 -7.73
N GLN A 210 -16.82 -8.14 -9.06
CA GLN A 210 -15.78 -8.77 -9.87
C GLN A 210 -14.66 -7.82 -10.29
N ARG A 211 -14.86 -6.48 -10.17
CA ARG A 211 -13.87 -5.48 -10.55
C ARG A 211 -14.10 -4.21 -9.71
N MET A 212 -13.29 -4.06 -8.69
CA MET A 212 -13.11 -2.82 -7.94
C MET A 212 -11.99 -1.99 -8.53
#